data_e63ea8325b7b51d5e689b474cd5f65a5
#
_entry.id   e63ea8325b7b51d5e689b474cd5f65a5
#
_cell.length_a   1.000
_cell.length_b   1.000
_cell.length_c   1.000
_cell.angle_alpha   90.00
_cell.angle_beta   90.00
_cell.angle_gamma   90.00
#
_symmetry.space_group_name_H-M   'P 1'
#
loop_
_entity.id
_entity.type
_entity.pdbx_description
1 polymer ?
#
loop_
_entity_poly.entity_id
_entity_poly.type
_entity_poly.pdbx_seq_one_letter_code
_entity_poly.pdbx_strand_id
1 'polypeptide(L)'
;MEQIIYAEKTDGISIDRIRRDAAFSMPRKHLHNEYEIYYLLEGERYYFIDRRTCHVTGGSLVFIDRNQIHQTSRAGPCSHERILISLDPSPFSEFLSSTGEMSLPGFFRCHSGILTLDTEEQVLAECLLDDAAKELHEKKTGFRHMAMSNLSRLFILAQRHMSGSSPSPVLPLSTQPKHRKVDEVASYIIGHYDNRLSLEMIADHFYVNKCYLSRIFKEVSGFTVNEYINMIRIRRARELLSGSSMSITEVSESVGYENITYFERVFNQYTQTSPSRYRKQYWLKNDF
;
A
#
# COMPACT_ATOMS: atom_id res chain seq x y z
N MET A 1 -21.64 -11.70 -4.10
CA MET A 1 -20.79 -12.88 -4.37
C MET A 1 -19.40 -12.42 -4.82
N GLU A 2 -18.40 -13.27 -4.64
CA GLU A 2 -17.05 -13.09 -5.17
C GLU A 2 -16.85 -14.13 -6.27
N GLN A 3 -16.38 -13.70 -7.45
CA GLN A 3 -16.04 -14.57 -8.57
C GLN A 3 -14.56 -14.39 -8.88
N ILE A 4 -13.78 -15.44 -8.65
CA ILE A 4 -12.37 -15.50 -9.06
C ILE A 4 -12.33 -15.88 -10.53
N ILE A 5 -11.76 -15.01 -11.37
CA ILE A 5 -11.59 -15.26 -12.82
C ILE A 5 -10.31 -16.03 -13.03
N TYR A 6 -9.21 -15.58 -12.40
CA TYR A 6 -7.98 -16.34 -12.27
C TYR A 6 -7.23 -15.92 -11.00
N ALA A 7 -6.36 -16.81 -10.50
CA ALA A 7 -5.45 -16.54 -9.39
C ALA A 7 -4.20 -17.40 -9.57
N GLU A 8 -3.10 -16.75 -9.93
CA GLU A 8 -1.84 -17.39 -10.26
C GLU A 8 -0.74 -16.92 -9.31
N LYS A 9 0.15 -17.85 -8.96
CA LYS A 9 1.26 -17.55 -8.06
C LYS A 9 2.51 -18.33 -8.47
N THR A 10 3.64 -17.64 -8.37
CA THR A 10 4.97 -18.23 -8.42
C THR A 10 5.83 -17.60 -7.33
N ASP A 11 7.10 -17.99 -7.23
CA ASP A 11 8.04 -17.39 -6.29
C ASP A 11 8.22 -15.90 -6.59
N GLY A 12 7.84 -15.08 -5.62
CA GLY A 12 7.95 -13.61 -5.67
C GLY A 12 6.89 -12.86 -6.48
N ILE A 13 5.94 -13.53 -7.16
CA ILE A 13 4.87 -12.88 -7.92
C ILE A 13 3.55 -13.59 -7.67
N SER A 14 2.50 -12.84 -7.33
CA SER A 14 1.12 -13.30 -7.40
C SER A 14 0.28 -12.32 -8.21
N ILE A 15 -0.65 -12.85 -9.01
CA ILE A 15 -1.61 -12.08 -9.78
C ILE A 15 -2.97 -12.74 -9.69
N ASP A 16 -3.99 -11.97 -9.37
CA ASP A 16 -5.37 -12.44 -9.38
C ASP A 16 -6.32 -11.43 -10.01
N ARG A 17 -7.34 -11.93 -10.70
CA ARG A 17 -8.45 -11.15 -11.26
C ARG A 17 -9.73 -11.60 -10.62
N ILE A 18 -10.42 -10.68 -9.97
CA ILE A 18 -11.60 -10.98 -9.16
C ILE A 18 -12.69 -9.95 -9.44
N ARG A 19 -13.91 -10.45 -9.66
CA ARG A 19 -15.12 -9.65 -9.69
C ARG A 19 -15.86 -9.79 -8.35
N ARG A 20 -16.30 -8.68 -7.80
CA ARG A 20 -16.95 -8.62 -6.48
C ARG A 20 -18.19 -7.76 -6.51
N ASP A 21 -19.19 -8.17 -5.73
CA ASP A 21 -20.38 -7.37 -5.49
C ASP A 21 -20.05 -6.06 -4.76
N ALA A 22 -20.93 -5.09 -4.89
CA ALA A 22 -20.81 -3.77 -4.27
C ALA A 22 -20.56 -3.78 -2.74
N ALA A 23 -21.02 -4.80 -2.03
CA ALA A 23 -20.90 -4.90 -0.57
C ALA A 23 -19.48 -5.21 -0.06
N PHE A 24 -18.54 -5.54 -0.95
CA PHE A 24 -17.20 -5.92 -0.53
C PHE A 24 -16.41 -4.73 0.05
N SER A 25 -15.84 -4.92 1.22
CA SER A 25 -14.77 -4.11 1.79
C SER A 25 -13.65 -5.04 2.22
N MET A 26 -12.42 -4.59 2.11
CA MET A 26 -11.23 -5.39 2.41
C MET A 26 -11.26 -5.90 3.85
N PRO A 27 -11.28 -7.23 4.09
CA PRO A 27 -11.53 -7.77 5.43
C PRO A 27 -10.32 -7.74 6.35
N ARG A 28 -9.12 -7.63 5.82
CA ARG A 28 -7.88 -7.71 6.60
C ARG A 28 -7.09 -6.39 6.56
N LYS A 29 -6.71 -5.96 7.75
CA LYS A 29 -5.82 -4.85 8.02
C LYS A 29 -4.41 -5.42 8.10
N HIS A 30 -3.53 -5.06 7.18
CA HIS A 30 -2.15 -5.53 7.27
C HIS A 30 -1.17 -4.55 6.66
N LEU A 31 0.01 -4.54 7.25
CA LEU A 31 1.22 -4.04 6.64
C LEU A 31 1.92 -5.24 6.02
N HIS A 32 2.15 -5.22 4.73
CA HIS A 32 2.90 -6.26 4.04
C HIS A 32 4.20 -5.71 3.46
N ASN A 33 5.17 -6.58 3.26
CA ASN A 33 6.48 -6.21 2.74
C ASN A 33 6.57 -6.38 1.21
N GLU A 34 5.45 -6.63 0.56
CA GLU A 34 5.32 -6.76 -0.87
C GLU A 34 4.96 -5.40 -1.47
N TYR A 35 5.37 -5.15 -2.71
CA TYR A 35 4.80 -4.10 -3.54
C TYR A 35 3.47 -4.57 -4.09
N GLU A 36 2.48 -3.68 -4.14
CA GLU A 36 1.16 -4.01 -4.67
C GLU A 36 0.83 -3.10 -5.86
N ILE A 37 0.32 -3.70 -6.92
CA ILE A 37 -0.25 -3.01 -8.07
C ILE A 37 -1.69 -3.45 -8.18
N TYR A 38 -2.59 -2.51 -8.06
CA TYR A 38 -4.02 -2.74 -8.18
C TYR A 38 -4.52 -2.05 -9.46
N TYR A 39 -5.12 -2.80 -10.36
CA TYR A 39 -5.77 -2.27 -11.55
C TYR A 39 -7.27 -2.46 -11.45
N LEU A 40 -8.03 -1.37 -11.47
CA LEU A 40 -9.48 -1.41 -11.48
C LEU A 40 -9.98 -1.46 -12.92
N LEU A 41 -10.56 -2.61 -13.34
CA LEU A 41 -11.12 -2.76 -14.67
C LEU A 41 -12.50 -2.09 -14.77
N GLU A 42 -13.38 -2.39 -13.81
CA GLU A 42 -14.76 -1.90 -13.80
C GLU A 42 -15.18 -1.44 -12.41
N GLY A 43 -16.09 -0.47 -12.37
CA GLY A 43 -16.66 0.05 -11.14
C GLY A 43 -15.89 1.22 -10.54
N GLU A 44 -16.13 1.47 -9.26
CA GLU A 44 -15.51 2.57 -8.53
C GLU A 44 -15.22 2.18 -7.08
N ARG A 45 -14.11 2.69 -6.53
CA ARG A 45 -13.66 2.42 -5.16
C ARG A 45 -13.15 3.69 -4.50
N TYR A 46 -13.30 3.79 -3.17
CA TYR A 46 -12.45 4.66 -2.40
C TYR A 46 -11.20 3.91 -1.95
N TYR A 47 -10.07 4.56 -2.13
CA TYR A 47 -8.77 4.06 -1.68
C TYR A 47 -8.20 5.03 -0.65
N PHE A 48 -8.10 4.58 0.60
CA PHE A 48 -7.35 5.30 1.62
C PHE A 48 -5.88 4.86 1.54
N ILE A 49 -4.98 5.79 1.30
CA ILE A 49 -3.53 5.53 1.21
C ILE A 49 -2.82 6.50 2.16
N ASP A 50 -2.14 5.96 3.15
CA ASP A 50 -1.50 6.69 4.24
C ASP A 50 -2.42 7.71 4.93
N ARG A 51 -2.61 8.87 4.34
CA ARG A 51 -3.37 10.00 4.91
C ARG A 51 -4.38 10.61 3.94
N ARG A 52 -4.64 9.98 2.81
CA ARG A 52 -5.50 10.54 1.77
C ARG A 52 -6.49 9.52 1.26
N THR A 53 -7.72 9.96 1.11
CA THR A 53 -8.79 9.16 0.52
C THR A 53 -9.03 9.63 -0.91
N CYS A 54 -8.80 8.72 -1.84
CA CYS A 54 -8.94 8.97 -3.27
C CYS A 54 -10.15 8.21 -3.83
N HIS A 55 -10.77 8.77 -4.86
CA HIS A 55 -11.81 8.11 -5.64
C HIS A 55 -11.17 7.48 -6.87
N VAL A 56 -11.26 6.16 -6.99
CA VAL A 56 -10.65 5.36 -8.07
C VAL A 56 -11.75 4.81 -8.94
N THR A 57 -11.63 5.00 -10.24
CA THR A 57 -12.58 4.55 -11.27
C THR A 57 -11.94 3.53 -12.20
N GLY A 58 -12.75 2.81 -12.96
CA GLY A 58 -12.26 1.89 -14.00
C GLY A 58 -11.18 2.52 -14.87
N GLY A 59 -10.18 1.74 -15.27
CA GLY A 59 -9.00 2.18 -16.02
C GLY A 59 -7.89 2.80 -15.17
N SER A 60 -7.96 2.68 -13.84
CA SER A 60 -6.93 3.23 -12.94
C SER A 60 -5.99 2.16 -12.40
N LEU A 61 -4.69 2.49 -12.39
CA LEU A 61 -3.64 1.77 -11.66
C LEU A 61 -3.41 2.42 -10.29
N VAL A 62 -3.25 1.62 -9.26
CA VAL A 62 -2.85 2.06 -7.91
C VAL A 62 -1.57 1.32 -7.54
N PHE A 63 -0.52 2.08 -7.25
CA PHE A 63 0.78 1.57 -6.83
C PHE A 63 0.95 1.78 -5.34
N ILE A 64 1.08 0.70 -4.59
CA ILE A 64 1.26 0.68 -3.12
C ILE A 64 2.67 0.22 -2.80
N ASP A 65 3.42 1.09 -2.14
CA ASP A 65 4.77 0.77 -1.66
C ASP A 65 4.72 -0.20 -0.47
N ARG A 66 5.85 -0.83 -0.20
CA ARG A 66 6.01 -1.73 0.97
C ARG A 66 5.67 -0.99 2.26
N ASN A 67 4.89 -1.64 3.10
CA ASN A 67 4.49 -1.08 4.40
C ASN A 67 3.69 0.22 4.33
N GLN A 68 3.16 0.56 3.17
CA GLN A 68 2.25 1.68 3.03
C GLN A 68 0.87 1.30 3.58
N ILE A 69 0.33 2.14 4.46
CA ILE A 69 -0.99 1.91 5.05
C ILE A 69 -2.04 2.19 3.99
N HIS A 70 -2.82 1.17 3.64
CA HIS A 70 -3.86 1.32 2.64
C HIS A 70 -5.10 0.48 2.95
N GLN A 71 -6.22 0.92 2.40
CA GLN A 71 -7.51 0.25 2.53
C GLN A 71 -8.40 0.61 1.35
N THR A 72 -9.11 -0.37 0.80
CA THR A 72 -10.16 -0.09 -0.18
C THR A 72 -11.53 -0.21 0.44
N SER A 73 -12.42 0.69 0.07
CA SER A 73 -13.80 0.69 0.48
C SER A 73 -14.75 0.99 -0.68
N ARG A 74 -16.02 0.71 -0.46
CA ARG A 74 -17.07 0.93 -1.45
C ARG A 74 -17.23 2.42 -1.77
N ALA A 75 -17.28 2.77 -3.07
CA ALA A 75 -17.61 4.11 -3.53
C ALA A 75 -19.04 4.24 -4.02
N GLY A 76 -19.58 3.23 -4.71
CA GLY A 76 -20.91 3.22 -5.30
C GLY A 76 -21.70 1.93 -5.03
N PRO A 77 -22.91 1.81 -5.57
CA PRO A 77 -23.77 0.63 -5.42
C PRO A 77 -23.35 -0.54 -6.33
N CYS A 78 -22.47 -0.30 -7.31
CA CYS A 78 -22.12 -1.27 -8.33
C CYS A 78 -21.07 -2.28 -7.89
N SER A 79 -21.06 -3.43 -8.57
CA SER A 79 -19.95 -4.38 -8.51
C SER A 79 -18.67 -3.74 -9.05
N HIS A 80 -17.54 -4.36 -8.75
CA HIS A 80 -16.25 -3.95 -9.29
C HIS A 80 -15.46 -5.17 -9.72
N GLU A 81 -14.60 -4.98 -10.70
CA GLU A 81 -13.66 -5.98 -11.17
C GLU A 81 -12.26 -5.42 -11.14
N ARG A 82 -11.32 -6.20 -10.61
CA ARG A 82 -9.94 -5.74 -10.44
C ARG A 82 -8.92 -6.84 -10.73
N ILE A 83 -7.73 -6.43 -11.11
CA ILE A 83 -6.52 -7.26 -11.08
C ILE A 83 -5.63 -6.76 -9.93
N LEU A 84 -5.11 -7.69 -9.14
CA LEU A 84 -4.17 -7.39 -8.07
C LEU A 84 -2.88 -8.17 -8.30
N ILE A 85 -1.75 -7.46 -8.25
CA ILE A 85 -0.42 -8.04 -8.33
C ILE A 85 0.30 -7.73 -7.03
N SER A 86 0.87 -8.77 -6.39
CA SER A 86 1.81 -8.60 -5.29
C SER A 86 3.20 -9.06 -5.75
N LEU A 87 4.20 -8.22 -5.50
CA LEU A 87 5.58 -8.46 -5.88
C LEU A 87 6.47 -8.53 -4.64
N ASP A 88 7.13 -9.67 -4.45
CA ASP A 88 8.22 -9.77 -3.47
C ASP A 88 9.41 -8.91 -3.97
N PRO A 89 10.03 -8.12 -3.08
CA PRO A 89 11.11 -7.22 -3.46
C PRO A 89 12.27 -7.89 -4.21
N SER A 90 12.69 -9.09 -3.81
CA SER A 90 13.97 -9.65 -4.28
C SER A 90 13.97 -10.11 -5.74
N PRO A 91 13.13 -11.05 -6.19
CA PRO A 91 13.30 -11.62 -7.53
C PRO A 91 13.05 -10.61 -8.65
N PHE A 92 12.05 -9.75 -8.50
CA PHE A 92 11.71 -8.75 -9.50
C PHE A 92 12.69 -7.57 -9.51
N SER A 93 13.24 -7.19 -8.35
CA SER A 93 14.28 -6.16 -8.26
C SER A 93 15.56 -6.58 -8.97
N GLU A 94 15.98 -7.83 -8.83
CA GLU A 94 17.15 -8.36 -9.53
C GLU A 94 16.95 -8.31 -11.05
N PHE A 95 15.79 -8.72 -11.54
CA PHE A 95 15.45 -8.66 -12.95
C PHE A 95 15.51 -7.22 -13.50
N LEU A 96 14.90 -6.25 -12.82
CA LEU A 96 14.92 -4.85 -13.24
C LEU A 96 16.30 -4.21 -13.16
N SER A 97 17.08 -4.54 -12.13
CA SER A 97 18.41 -3.99 -11.93
C SER A 97 19.42 -4.43 -12.99
N SER A 98 19.16 -5.53 -13.69
CA SER A 98 20.06 -6.05 -14.74
C SER A 98 20.21 -5.07 -15.91
N THR A 99 19.26 -4.18 -16.13
CA THR A 99 19.29 -3.14 -17.18
C THR A 99 19.82 -1.80 -16.68
N GLY A 100 19.90 -1.59 -15.36
CA GLY A 100 20.40 -0.37 -14.73
C GLY A 100 19.51 0.87 -14.83
N GLU A 101 18.41 0.82 -15.57
CA GLU A 101 17.56 1.98 -15.86
C GLU A 101 16.43 2.18 -14.85
N MET A 102 15.99 1.13 -14.17
CA MET A 102 14.86 1.16 -13.24
C MET A 102 15.14 0.31 -11.99
N SER A 103 14.69 0.80 -10.85
CA SER A 103 14.63 0.00 -9.62
C SER A 103 13.24 0.08 -9.00
N LEU A 104 12.72 -1.01 -8.45
CA LEU A 104 11.44 -1.01 -7.75
C LEU A 104 11.38 0.03 -6.62
N PRO A 105 12.37 0.11 -5.70
CA PRO A 105 12.35 1.13 -4.67
C PRO A 105 12.35 2.56 -5.22
N GLY A 106 13.05 2.81 -6.32
CA GLY A 106 13.07 4.10 -7.01
C GLY A 106 11.72 4.44 -7.61
N PHE A 107 11.12 3.48 -8.33
CA PHE A 107 9.80 3.65 -8.93
C PHE A 107 8.74 3.96 -7.87
N PHE A 108 8.59 3.13 -6.86
CA PHE A 108 7.54 3.32 -5.83
C PHE A 108 7.76 4.58 -4.98
N ARG A 109 9.00 4.99 -4.73
CA ARG A 109 9.29 6.26 -4.03
C ARG A 109 8.77 7.48 -4.81
N CYS A 110 8.87 7.44 -6.13
CA CYS A 110 8.47 8.57 -6.99
C CYS A 110 7.03 8.46 -7.48
N HIS A 111 6.49 7.25 -7.59
CA HIS A 111 5.27 6.96 -8.33
C HIS A 111 4.21 6.18 -7.52
N SER A 112 4.35 6.08 -6.18
CA SER A 112 3.26 5.53 -5.33
C SER A 112 2.02 6.40 -5.44
N GLY A 113 0.86 5.77 -5.56
CA GLY A 113 -0.43 6.45 -5.65
C GLY A 113 -1.28 5.95 -6.80
N ILE A 114 -2.10 6.85 -7.37
CA ILE A 114 -3.11 6.52 -8.36
C ILE A 114 -2.77 7.16 -9.68
N LEU A 115 -2.86 6.37 -10.73
CA LEU A 115 -2.68 6.76 -12.12
C LEU A 115 -3.93 6.36 -12.91
N THR A 116 -4.60 7.32 -13.53
CA THR A 116 -5.72 7.05 -14.44
C THR A 116 -5.21 7.03 -15.88
N LEU A 117 -5.33 5.88 -16.51
CA LEU A 117 -4.88 5.66 -17.89
C LEU A 117 -5.88 6.16 -18.90
N ASP A 118 -5.41 6.62 -20.05
CA ASP A 118 -6.27 6.84 -21.20
C ASP A 118 -6.72 5.51 -21.85
N THR A 119 -7.61 5.58 -22.85
CA THR A 119 -8.21 4.38 -23.44
C THR A 119 -7.18 3.46 -24.11
N GLU A 120 -6.16 4.02 -24.77
CA GLU A 120 -5.13 3.23 -25.46
C GLU A 120 -4.21 2.56 -24.43
N GLU A 121 -3.83 3.29 -23.38
CA GLU A 121 -3.03 2.80 -22.28
C GLU A 121 -3.75 1.72 -21.48
N GLN A 122 -5.08 1.85 -21.28
CA GLN A 122 -5.91 0.82 -20.62
C GLN A 122 -5.84 -0.50 -21.38
N VAL A 123 -6.05 -0.48 -22.70
CA VAL A 123 -5.96 -1.68 -23.56
C VAL A 123 -4.58 -2.33 -23.44
N LEU A 124 -3.51 -1.53 -23.47
CA LEU A 124 -2.16 -2.03 -23.34
C LEU A 124 -1.91 -2.62 -21.95
N ALA A 125 -2.34 -1.93 -20.89
CA ALA A 125 -2.17 -2.42 -19.51
C ALA A 125 -2.91 -3.74 -19.29
N GLU A 126 -4.15 -3.87 -19.77
CA GLU A 126 -4.94 -5.10 -19.68
C GLU A 126 -4.29 -6.26 -20.43
N CYS A 127 -3.81 -6.03 -21.65
CA CYS A 127 -3.05 -7.04 -22.39
C CYS A 127 -1.81 -7.51 -21.62
N LEU A 128 -1.02 -6.59 -21.08
CA LEU A 128 0.19 -6.91 -20.32
C LEU A 128 -0.10 -7.72 -19.05
N LEU A 129 -1.19 -7.37 -18.35
CA LEU A 129 -1.63 -8.05 -17.13
C LEU A 129 -2.16 -9.46 -17.41
N ASP A 130 -3.00 -9.61 -18.42
CA ASP A 130 -3.56 -10.91 -18.82
C ASP A 130 -2.47 -11.84 -19.40
N ASP A 131 -1.53 -11.31 -20.20
CA ASP A 131 -0.37 -12.06 -20.68
C ASP A 131 0.54 -12.51 -19.53
N ALA A 132 0.79 -11.66 -18.53
CA ALA A 132 1.56 -12.05 -17.36
C ALA A 132 0.86 -13.17 -16.57
N ALA A 133 -0.45 -13.09 -16.38
CA ALA A 133 -1.24 -14.13 -15.71
C ALA A 133 -1.20 -15.46 -16.51
N LYS A 134 -1.34 -15.39 -17.82
CA LYS A 134 -1.27 -16.55 -18.71
C LYS A 134 0.08 -17.26 -18.61
N GLU A 135 1.17 -16.52 -18.62
CA GLU A 135 2.51 -17.10 -18.46
C GLU A 135 2.66 -17.82 -17.10
N LEU A 136 2.15 -17.23 -16.01
CA LEU A 136 2.17 -17.84 -14.69
C LEU A 136 1.26 -19.07 -14.58
N HIS A 137 0.19 -19.14 -15.38
CA HIS A 137 -0.71 -20.29 -15.47
C HIS A 137 -0.08 -21.46 -16.26
N GLU A 138 0.37 -21.18 -17.48
CA GLU A 138 0.86 -22.19 -18.41
C GLU A 138 2.24 -22.76 -18.02
N LYS A 139 3.08 -21.95 -17.38
CA LYS A 139 4.43 -22.30 -16.89
C LYS A 139 5.33 -22.96 -17.95
N LYS A 140 5.21 -22.50 -19.20
CA LYS A 140 6.09 -22.94 -20.30
C LYS A 140 7.54 -22.47 -20.05
N THR A 141 8.49 -23.03 -20.80
CA THR A 141 9.90 -22.62 -20.70
C THR A 141 10.04 -21.11 -20.85
N GLY A 142 10.68 -20.45 -19.86
CA GLY A 142 10.87 -18.99 -19.86
C GLY A 142 9.71 -18.17 -19.30
N PHE A 143 8.63 -18.79 -18.80
CA PHE A 143 7.43 -18.10 -18.32
C PHE A 143 7.71 -16.98 -17.30
N ARG A 144 8.68 -17.18 -16.39
CA ARG A 144 9.03 -16.14 -15.40
C ARG A 144 9.60 -14.89 -16.07
N HIS A 145 10.49 -15.07 -17.06
CA HIS A 145 11.05 -13.94 -17.80
C HIS A 145 9.98 -13.21 -18.60
N MET A 146 9.05 -13.94 -19.23
CA MET A 146 7.94 -13.35 -19.97
C MET A 146 7.01 -12.55 -19.02
N ALA A 147 6.60 -13.15 -17.89
CA ALA A 147 5.77 -12.46 -16.91
C ALA A 147 6.47 -11.20 -16.35
N MET A 148 7.75 -11.30 -15.97
CA MET A 148 8.54 -10.16 -15.50
C MET A 148 8.70 -9.08 -16.58
N SER A 149 8.88 -9.46 -17.85
CA SER A 149 8.96 -8.52 -18.98
C SER A 149 7.65 -7.77 -19.17
N ASN A 150 6.50 -8.44 -19.11
CA ASN A 150 5.19 -7.81 -19.22
C ASN A 150 4.95 -6.83 -18.06
N LEU A 151 5.29 -7.21 -16.84
CA LEU A 151 5.21 -6.29 -15.68
C LEU A 151 6.19 -5.13 -15.80
N SER A 152 7.39 -5.34 -16.32
CA SER A 152 8.35 -4.24 -16.58
C SER A 152 7.81 -3.24 -17.59
N ARG A 153 7.16 -3.71 -18.67
CA ARG A 153 6.48 -2.86 -19.65
C ARG A 153 5.35 -2.04 -19.00
N LEU A 154 4.60 -2.63 -18.08
CA LEU A 154 3.57 -1.91 -17.29
C LEU A 154 4.17 -0.78 -16.46
N PHE A 155 5.31 -1.02 -15.79
CA PHE A 155 6.02 0.02 -15.03
C PHE A 155 6.53 1.14 -15.94
N ILE A 156 7.07 0.79 -17.13
CA ILE A 156 7.54 1.78 -18.11
C ILE A 156 6.38 2.61 -18.65
N LEU A 157 5.22 1.97 -18.96
CA LEU A 157 3.99 2.66 -19.34
C LEU A 157 3.61 3.70 -18.30
N ALA A 158 3.51 3.29 -17.03
CA ALA A 158 3.17 4.18 -15.93
C ALA A 158 4.17 5.34 -15.78
N GLN A 159 5.46 5.05 -15.85
CA GLN A 159 6.51 6.08 -15.75
C GLN A 159 6.44 7.09 -16.89
N ARG A 160 6.21 6.65 -18.12
CA ARG A 160 6.08 7.52 -19.29
C ARG A 160 4.85 8.41 -19.23
N HIS A 161 3.71 7.85 -18.81
CA HIS A 161 2.49 8.62 -18.58
C HIS A 161 2.73 9.75 -17.56
N MET A 162 3.38 9.44 -16.45
CA MET A 162 3.67 10.42 -15.40
C MET A 162 4.71 11.46 -15.81
N SER A 163 5.64 11.11 -16.70
CA SER A 163 6.67 12.05 -17.20
C SER A 163 6.13 12.97 -18.30
N GLY A 164 5.12 12.56 -19.03
CA GLY A 164 4.48 13.33 -20.12
C GLY A 164 3.39 14.28 -19.63
N SER A 165 2.85 14.06 -18.45
CA SER A 165 1.83 14.90 -17.84
C SER A 165 2.48 16.02 -17.01
N SER A 166 1.88 17.22 -16.99
CA SER A 166 2.31 18.35 -16.15
C SER A 166 2.55 17.95 -14.68
N PRO A 167 3.44 18.66 -13.95
CA PRO A 167 3.98 18.22 -12.67
C PRO A 167 2.89 17.96 -11.61
N SER A 168 2.91 16.79 -11.08
CA SER A 168 2.04 16.15 -10.07
C SER A 168 0.76 15.56 -10.65
N PRO A 169 0.62 14.22 -10.61
CA PRO A 169 -0.68 13.61 -10.76
C PRO A 169 -1.58 14.18 -9.66
N VAL A 170 -2.59 14.95 -10.06
CA VAL A 170 -3.62 15.41 -9.13
C VAL A 170 -4.31 14.14 -8.64
N LEU A 171 -3.95 13.71 -7.42
CA LEU A 171 -4.62 12.60 -6.79
C LEU A 171 -6.13 12.87 -6.85
N PRO A 172 -6.95 11.95 -7.36
CA PRO A 172 -8.40 12.12 -7.42
C PRO A 172 -9.00 12.05 -6.01
N LEU A 173 -8.74 13.11 -5.23
CA LEU A 173 -9.14 13.19 -3.82
C LEU A 173 -10.66 13.12 -3.71
N SER A 174 -11.12 12.37 -2.72
CA SER A 174 -12.54 12.35 -2.43
C SER A 174 -13.04 13.71 -1.95
N THR A 175 -14.16 14.15 -2.52
CA THR A 175 -14.82 15.41 -2.13
C THR A 175 -15.73 15.26 -0.91
N GLN A 176 -15.97 14.05 -0.42
CA GLN A 176 -16.85 13.80 0.72
C GLN A 176 -16.32 14.45 2.00
N PRO A 177 -17.15 15.21 2.76
CA PRO A 177 -16.71 15.88 3.99
C PRO A 177 -16.11 14.94 5.03
N LYS A 178 -16.66 13.72 5.18
CA LYS A 178 -16.14 12.71 6.11
C LYS A 178 -14.73 12.24 5.73
N HIS A 179 -14.43 12.09 4.42
CA HIS A 179 -13.12 11.69 3.94
C HIS A 179 -12.09 12.78 4.21
N ARG A 180 -12.42 14.04 3.89
CA ARG A 180 -11.54 15.18 4.21
C ARG A 180 -11.23 15.28 5.69
N LYS A 181 -12.24 15.08 6.57
CA LYS A 181 -12.02 15.08 8.02
C LYS A 181 -11.08 13.95 8.45
N VAL A 182 -11.22 12.74 7.90
CA VAL A 182 -10.31 11.62 8.18
C VAL A 182 -8.91 11.89 7.67
N ASP A 183 -8.76 12.49 6.48
CA ASP A 183 -7.48 12.85 5.90
C ASP A 183 -6.74 13.92 6.75
N GLU A 184 -7.48 14.91 7.29
CA GLU A 184 -6.94 15.90 8.24
C GLU A 184 -6.43 15.21 9.52
N VAL A 185 -7.23 14.33 10.11
CA VAL A 185 -6.89 13.57 11.32
C VAL A 185 -5.69 12.66 11.08
N ALA A 186 -5.66 11.94 9.97
CA ALA A 186 -4.53 11.08 9.61
C ALA A 186 -3.23 11.88 9.42
N SER A 187 -3.33 13.05 8.78
CA SER A 187 -2.20 13.97 8.62
C SER A 187 -1.69 14.51 9.96
N TYR A 188 -2.59 14.85 10.87
CA TYR A 188 -2.24 15.27 12.22
C TYR A 188 -1.51 14.15 12.99
N ILE A 189 -2.02 12.92 12.93
CA ILE A 189 -1.38 11.76 13.57
C ILE A 189 0.04 11.55 13.02
N ILE A 190 0.23 11.62 11.70
CA ILE A 190 1.55 11.49 11.07
C ILE A 190 2.53 12.60 11.52
N GLY A 191 2.03 13.81 11.76
CA GLY A 191 2.86 14.94 12.22
C GLY A 191 3.18 14.91 13.72
N HIS A 192 2.49 14.07 14.53
CA HIS A 192 2.58 14.10 15.99
C HIS A 192 2.65 12.71 16.62
N TYR A 193 2.99 11.66 15.82
CA TYR A 193 2.97 10.25 16.29
C TYR A 193 3.91 9.98 17.46
N ASP A 194 4.99 10.73 17.58
CA ASP A 194 6.00 10.67 18.64
C ASP A 194 5.52 11.23 19.97
N ASN A 195 4.45 12.03 19.97
CA ASN A 195 3.85 12.60 21.15
C ASN A 195 2.81 11.66 21.77
N ARG A 196 2.39 11.96 22.99
CA ARG A 196 1.25 11.30 23.60
C ARG A 196 -0.02 11.64 22.83
N LEU A 197 -0.61 10.65 22.17
CA LEU A 197 -1.85 10.77 21.42
C LEU A 197 -2.92 9.84 21.96
N SER A 198 -4.13 10.36 22.16
CA SER A 198 -5.34 9.58 22.42
C SER A 198 -6.49 10.01 21.51
N LEU A 199 -7.48 9.14 21.37
CA LEU A 199 -8.69 9.46 20.60
C LEU A 199 -9.39 10.72 21.15
N GLU A 200 -9.41 10.89 22.48
CA GLU A 200 -9.95 12.07 23.14
C GLU A 200 -9.22 13.34 22.71
N MET A 201 -7.90 13.36 22.89
CA MET A 201 -7.07 14.52 22.54
C MET A 201 -7.23 14.92 21.07
N ILE A 202 -7.31 13.94 20.16
CA ILE A 202 -7.51 14.20 18.74
C ILE A 202 -8.93 14.74 18.49
N ALA A 203 -9.96 14.17 19.12
CA ALA A 203 -11.32 14.63 18.99
C ALA A 203 -11.50 16.07 19.48
N ASP A 204 -10.88 16.41 20.61
CA ASP A 204 -10.88 17.77 21.16
C ASP A 204 -10.14 18.75 20.24
N HIS A 205 -8.97 18.34 19.69
CA HIS A 205 -8.21 19.18 18.75
C HIS A 205 -9.01 19.53 17.48
N PHE A 206 -9.82 18.59 16.98
CA PHE A 206 -10.65 18.81 15.79
C PHE A 206 -12.07 19.29 16.09
N TYR A 207 -12.39 19.57 17.36
CA TYR A 207 -13.70 20.00 17.82
C TYR A 207 -14.84 19.06 17.38
N VAL A 208 -14.62 17.76 17.46
CA VAL A 208 -15.58 16.73 17.09
C VAL A 208 -15.86 15.77 18.24
N ASN A 209 -17.05 15.18 18.25
CA ASN A 209 -17.37 14.12 19.22
C ASN A 209 -16.50 12.89 19.02
N LYS A 210 -15.93 12.36 20.09
CA LYS A 210 -15.07 11.17 20.11
C LYS A 210 -15.71 9.94 19.43
N CYS A 211 -16.98 9.68 19.70
CA CYS A 211 -17.69 8.55 19.11
C CYS A 211 -17.87 8.73 17.59
N TYR A 212 -18.18 9.96 17.17
CA TYR A 212 -18.27 10.30 15.76
C TYR A 212 -16.93 10.11 15.06
N LEU A 213 -15.84 10.67 15.63
CA LEU A 213 -14.50 10.51 15.06
C LEU A 213 -14.10 9.05 14.95
N SER A 214 -14.26 8.27 16.01
CA SER A 214 -13.95 6.84 16.02
C SER A 214 -14.67 6.07 14.91
N ARG A 215 -15.94 6.38 14.71
CA ARG A 215 -16.77 5.73 13.67
C ARG A 215 -16.32 6.09 12.27
N ILE A 216 -16.21 7.41 11.96
CA ILE A 216 -15.85 7.83 10.59
C ILE A 216 -14.42 7.43 10.23
N PHE A 217 -13.49 7.51 11.19
CA PHE A 217 -12.11 7.12 10.95
C PHE A 217 -12.02 5.64 10.58
N LYS A 218 -12.71 4.77 11.33
CA LYS A 218 -12.78 3.34 11.03
C LYS A 218 -13.52 3.04 9.72
N GLU A 219 -14.60 3.76 9.42
CA GLU A 219 -15.38 3.58 8.20
C GLU A 219 -14.54 3.92 6.95
N VAL A 220 -13.77 4.99 6.98
CA VAL A 220 -13.00 5.51 5.84
C VAL A 220 -11.66 4.82 5.71
N SER A 221 -10.87 4.77 6.79
CA SER A 221 -9.51 4.22 6.77
C SER A 221 -9.47 2.69 6.96
N GLY A 222 -10.54 2.09 7.46
CA GLY A 222 -10.57 0.68 7.86
C GLY A 222 -9.94 0.41 9.24
N PHE A 223 -9.30 1.38 9.86
CA PHE A 223 -8.55 1.25 11.12
C PHE A 223 -9.20 2.04 12.24
N THR A 224 -9.06 1.59 13.48
CA THR A 224 -9.28 2.48 14.61
C THR A 224 -8.14 3.50 14.70
N VAL A 225 -8.38 4.65 15.34
CA VAL A 225 -7.36 5.69 15.54
C VAL A 225 -6.12 5.11 16.24
N ASN A 226 -6.31 4.28 17.27
CA ASN A 226 -5.18 3.66 17.99
C ASN A 226 -4.39 2.65 17.13
N GLU A 227 -5.07 1.84 16.31
CA GLU A 227 -4.39 0.96 15.35
C GLU A 227 -3.55 1.78 14.37
N TYR A 228 -4.12 2.87 13.86
CA TYR A 228 -3.43 3.73 12.91
C TYR A 228 -2.19 4.41 13.53
N ILE A 229 -2.30 4.97 14.75
CA ILE A 229 -1.15 5.51 15.50
C ILE A 229 -0.07 4.45 15.65
N ASN A 230 -0.44 3.24 16.08
CA ASN A 230 0.54 2.15 16.23
C ASN A 230 1.20 1.77 14.90
N MET A 231 0.46 1.71 13.80
CA MET A 231 1.02 1.41 12.48
C MET A 231 2.06 2.45 12.05
N ILE A 232 1.78 3.74 12.24
CA ILE A 232 2.73 4.82 11.94
C ILE A 232 3.98 4.69 12.81
N ARG A 233 3.83 4.47 14.12
CA ARG A 233 4.94 4.29 15.06
C ARG A 233 5.81 3.08 14.69
N ILE A 234 5.19 1.94 14.38
CA ILE A 234 5.93 0.72 14.01
C ILE A 234 6.63 0.89 12.66
N ARG A 235 6.00 1.55 11.67
CA ARG A 235 6.67 1.88 10.40
C ARG A 235 7.93 2.71 10.65
N ARG A 236 7.84 3.75 11.47
CA ARG A 236 8.98 4.60 11.82
C ARG A 236 10.04 3.84 12.63
N ALA A 237 9.63 3.00 13.58
CA ALA A 237 10.54 2.16 14.33
C ALA A 237 11.35 1.21 13.42
N ARG A 238 10.73 0.63 12.40
CA ARG A 238 11.43 -0.22 11.41
C ARG A 238 12.51 0.55 10.65
N GLU A 239 12.23 1.79 10.23
CA GLU A 239 13.20 2.66 9.56
C GLU A 239 14.39 2.96 10.50
N LEU A 240 14.13 3.31 11.76
CA LEU A 240 15.18 3.58 12.75
C LEU A 240 15.99 2.33 13.08
N LEU A 241 15.34 1.18 13.23
CA LEU A 241 16.02 -0.09 13.51
C LEU A 241 16.96 -0.52 12.38
N SER A 242 16.64 -0.19 11.13
CA SER A 242 17.44 -0.53 9.96
C SER A 242 18.48 0.53 9.58
N GLY A 243 18.22 1.80 9.90
CA GLY A 243 19.02 2.95 9.45
C GLY A 243 19.82 3.67 10.55
N SER A 244 19.77 3.20 11.81
CA SER A 244 20.48 3.86 12.91
C SER A 244 21.10 2.89 13.91
N SER A 245 22.04 3.37 14.71
CA SER A 245 22.67 2.66 15.84
C SER A 245 21.92 2.81 17.16
N MET A 246 20.75 3.47 17.20
CA MET A 246 19.95 3.68 18.40
C MET A 246 19.63 2.34 19.08
N SER A 247 19.68 2.29 20.42
CA SER A 247 19.21 1.11 21.17
C SER A 247 17.72 0.85 20.95
N ILE A 248 17.22 -0.33 21.28
CA ILE A 248 15.79 -0.65 21.18
C ILE A 248 14.95 0.28 22.06
N THR A 249 15.47 0.63 23.23
CA THR A 249 14.84 1.57 24.16
C THR A 249 14.72 2.97 23.56
N GLU A 250 15.83 3.51 23.03
CA GLU A 250 15.83 4.82 22.36
C GLU A 250 14.88 4.85 21.17
N VAL A 251 14.82 3.79 20.35
CA VAL A 251 13.87 3.68 19.27
C VAL A 251 12.42 3.70 19.81
N SER A 252 12.13 2.91 20.85
CA SER A 252 10.80 2.88 21.47
C SER A 252 10.34 4.26 21.93
N GLU A 253 11.20 4.99 22.62
CA GLU A 253 10.93 6.34 23.13
C GLU A 253 10.77 7.34 21.98
N SER A 254 11.65 7.31 21.00
CA SER A 254 11.63 8.25 19.85
C SER A 254 10.40 8.11 18.97
N VAL A 255 9.73 6.96 18.98
CA VAL A 255 8.47 6.77 18.25
C VAL A 255 7.23 6.91 19.14
N GLY A 256 7.38 7.40 20.40
CA GLY A 256 6.29 7.79 21.27
C GLY A 256 5.71 6.68 22.15
N TYR A 257 6.47 5.61 22.45
CA TYR A 257 6.06 4.61 23.45
C TYR A 257 6.70 4.91 24.80
N GLU A 258 5.87 5.04 25.85
CA GLU A 258 6.31 5.23 27.22
C GLU A 258 6.77 3.90 27.89
N ASN A 259 6.42 2.76 27.29
CA ASN A 259 6.71 1.43 27.85
C ASN A 259 7.27 0.51 26.77
N ILE A 260 8.52 0.08 26.98
CA ILE A 260 9.24 -0.79 26.05
C ILE A 260 8.57 -2.16 25.87
N THR A 261 8.01 -2.75 26.92
CA THR A 261 7.33 -4.06 26.84
C THR A 261 6.08 -3.95 25.98
N TYR A 262 5.34 -2.84 26.07
CA TYR A 262 4.20 -2.59 25.21
C TYR A 262 4.65 -2.38 23.76
N PHE A 263 5.72 -1.61 23.52
CA PHE A 263 6.33 -1.44 22.20
C PHE A 263 6.72 -2.78 21.58
N GLU A 264 7.46 -3.63 22.29
CA GLU A 264 7.90 -4.94 21.77
C GLU A 264 6.70 -5.84 21.42
N ARG A 265 5.65 -5.83 22.22
CA ARG A 265 4.41 -6.57 21.94
C ARG A 265 3.74 -6.07 20.67
N VAL A 266 3.59 -4.75 20.51
CA VAL A 266 2.96 -4.15 19.35
C VAL A 266 3.85 -4.37 18.12
N PHE A 267 5.16 -4.18 18.23
CA PHE A 267 6.10 -4.41 17.14
C PHE A 267 6.00 -5.86 16.63
N ASN A 268 6.02 -6.84 17.56
CA ASN A 268 5.87 -8.25 17.19
C ASN A 268 4.51 -8.55 16.53
N GLN A 269 3.43 -7.92 17.01
CA GLN A 269 2.10 -8.08 16.40
C GLN A 269 2.06 -7.65 14.92
N TYR A 270 2.74 -6.55 14.56
CA TYR A 270 2.74 -6.02 13.19
C TYR A 270 3.84 -6.60 12.30
N THR A 271 4.95 -7.06 12.86
CA THR A 271 6.12 -7.52 12.08
C THR A 271 6.39 -9.00 12.17
N GLN A 272 5.67 -9.71 13.06
CA GLN A 272 5.86 -11.15 13.38
C GLN A 272 7.28 -11.47 13.86
N THR A 273 8.00 -10.47 14.37
CA THR A 273 9.36 -10.66 14.90
C THR A 273 9.65 -9.62 15.98
N SER A 274 10.64 -9.89 16.85
CA SER A 274 11.07 -8.90 17.87
C SER A 274 11.90 -7.77 17.22
N PRO A 275 11.93 -6.55 17.82
CA PRO A 275 12.76 -5.45 17.32
C PRO A 275 14.23 -5.82 17.15
N SER A 276 14.81 -6.54 18.13
CA SER A 276 16.20 -6.98 18.10
C SER A 276 16.47 -7.97 16.97
N ARG A 277 15.56 -8.93 16.74
CA ARG A 277 15.68 -9.89 15.65
C ARG A 277 15.49 -9.22 14.28
N TYR A 278 14.55 -8.27 14.18
CA TYR A 278 14.33 -7.47 12.98
C TYR A 278 15.61 -6.73 12.57
N ARG A 279 16.26 -6.03 13.51
CA ARG A 279 17.55 -5.34 13.29
C ARG A 279 18.62 -6.30 12.79
N LYS A 280 18.81 -7.44 13.49
CA LYS A 280 19.82 -8.43 13.12
C LYS A 280 19.61 -8.99 11.71
N GLN A 281 18.37 -9.28 11.32
CA GLN A 281 18.04 -9.77 9.98
C GLN A 281 18.33 -8.73 8.89
N TYR A 282 18.13 -7.45 9.17
CA TYR A 282 18.40 -6.38 8.22
C TYR A 282 19.92 -6.17 8.01
N TRP A 283 20.69 -6.17 9.08
CA TRP A 283 22.14 -5.97 9.01
C TRP A 283 22.83 -7.15 8.32
N LEU A 284 22.41 -8.38 8.59
CA LEU A 284 22.94 -9.57 7.91
C LEU A 284 22.63 -9.61 6.39
N LYS A 285 21.60 -8.90 5.92
CA LYS A 285 21.28 -8.81 4.48
C LYS A 285 22.04 -7.71 3.75
N ASN A 286 22.63 -6.75 4.46
CA ASN A 286 23.32 -5.59 3.87
C ASN A 286 24.85 -5.66 4.02
N ASP A 287 25.40 -6.71 4.64
CA ASP A 287 26.84 -6.97 4.77
C ASP A 287 27.41 -7.82 3.61
N PHE A 288 26.65 -7.96 2.49
CA PHE A 288 27.09 -8.65 1.27
C PHE A 288 26.96 -7.78 0.04
#